data_d1417147bd915213f37c2fe1e5b43dc2
#
_entry.id   d1417147bd915213f37c2fe1e5b43dc2
#
_cell.length_a   1.000
_cell.length_b   1.000
_cell.length_c   1.000
_cell.angle_alpha   90.00
_cell.angle_beta   90.00
_cell.angle_gamma   90.00
#
_symmetry.space_group_name_H-M   'P 1'
#
loop_
_entity.id
_entity.type
_entity.pdbx_description
1 polymer ?
#
loop_
_entity_poly.entity_id
_entity_poly.type
_entity_poly.pdbx_seq_one_letter_code
_entity_poly.pdbx_strand_id
1 'polypeptide(L)'
;MSEQGVAPTEVRSIYVREATGATSDELRRCGEVAHDAAVRRLEAMGYRAAPEEAEADATLEGRWEIAADGLASPRQVVGLSLVLRARAGGVLFSTQVVPGTPVNFLSQERVREDVGSKLTALGRPPYGR
;
A
#
# COMPACT_ATOMS: atom_id res chain seq x y z
N MET A 1 -19.85 21.85 -17.55
CA MET A 1 -19.54 21.51 -17.28
C MET A 1 -19.11 20.89 -16.98
N SER A 2 -18.80 20.82 -16.65
CA SER A 2 -18.31 20.21 -16.32
C SER A 2 -17.85 19.72 -15.95
N GLU A 3 -17.47 19.63 -15.66
CA GLU A 3 -16.89 19.13 -15.25
C GLU A 3 -16.98 18.64 -14.76
N GLN A 4 -17.20 18.79 -14.80
CA GLN A 4 -17.35 18.31 -14.33
C GLN A 4 -17.33 17.63 -13.99
N GLY A 5 -17.66 18.25 -14.55
CA GLY A 5 -17.92 17.47 -13.46
C GLY A 5 -17.09 16.33 -13.15
N VAL A 6 -16.12 16.66 -12.87
CA VAL A 6 -15.31 15.64 -12.29
C VAL A 6 -15.56 15.65 -10.80
N ALA A 7 -16.70 15.10 -10.44
CA ALA A 7 -16.88 14.82 -9.05
C ALA A 7 -15.68 14.02 -8.58
N PRO A 8 -15.10 14.35 -7.43
CA PRO A 8 -14.07 13.52 -6.90
C PRO A 8 -14.61 12.10 -6.81
N THR A 9 -13.89 11.19 -7.37
CA THR A 9 -14.32 9.81 -7.39
C THR A 9 -14.42 9.31 -5.95
N GLU A 10 -15.59 8.90 -5.57
CA GLU A 10 -15.77 8.28 -4.26
C GLU A 10 -15.24 6.86 -4.35
N VAL A 11 -14.29 6.53 -3.51
CA VAL A 11 -13.69 5.22 -3.54
C VAL A 11 -14.40 4.34 -2.52
N ARG A 12 -15.05 3.31 -3.02
CA ARG A 12 -15.72 2.30 -2.18
C ARG A 12 -15.11 0.92 -2.38
N SER A 13 -14.47 0.70 -3.51
CA SER A 13 -13.82 -0.56 -3.80
C SER A 13 -12.37 -0.31 -4.18
N ILE A 14 -11.50 -1.19 -3.70
CA ILE A 14 -10.06 -1.07 -3.91
C ILE A 14 -9.51 -2.42 -4.34
N TYR A 15 -8.75 -2.40 -5.42
CA TYR A 15 -7.98 -3.57 -5.82
C TYR A 15 -6.57 -3.43 -5.22
N VAL A 16 -6.11 -4.44 -4.51
CA VAL A 16 -4.78 -4.43 -3.90
C VAL A 16 -3.86 -5.25 -4.78
N ARG A 17 -2.88 -4.58 -5.39
CA ARG A 17 -1.87 -5.26 -6.19
C ARG A 17 -0.83 -5.92 -5.30
N GLU A 18 -0.18 -6.92 -5.84
CA GLU A 18 0.96 -7.50 -5.16
C GLU A 18 2.11 -6.50 -5.16
N ALA A 19 2.88 -6.49 -4.07
CA ALA A 19 4.02 -5.59 -3.97
C ALA A 19 5.08 -5.95 -5.00
N THR A 20 5.72 -4.93 -5.57
CA THR A 20 6.79 -5.11 -6.56
C THR A 20 8.11 -4.65 -5.96
N GLY A 21 9.20 -4.97 -6.66
CA GLY A 21 10.53 -4.51 -6.28
C GLY A 21 11.24 -5.37 -5.25
N ALA A 22 10.70 -6.52 -4.89
CA ALA A 22 11.36 -7.40 -3.94
C ALA A 22 12.61 -8.01 -4.58
N THR A 23 13.73 -7.91 -3.88
CA THR A 23 15.01 -8.43 -4.37
C THR A 23 15.43 -9.70 -3.64
N SER A 24 14.61 -10.18 -2.74
CA SER A 24 14.90 -11.40 -1.98
C SER A 24 13.62 -12.12 -1.65
N ASP A 25 13.75 -13.40 -1.28
CA ASP A 25 12.60 -14.19 -0.86
C ASP A 25 11.95 -13.61 0.39
N GLU A 26 12.77 -13.08 1.29
CA GLU A 26 12.25 -12.48 2.52
C GLU A 26 11.36 -11.28 2.19
N LEU A 27 11.82 -10.41 1.31
CA LEU A 27 11.01 -9.25 0.93
C LEU A 27 9.75 -9.68 0.19
N ARG A 28 9.85 -10.74 -0.62
CA ARG A 28 8.67 -11.24 -1.32
C ARG A 28 7.63 -11.74 -0.35
N ARG A 29 8.07 -12.50 0.67
CA ARG A 29 7.13 -13.00 1.68
C ARG A 29 6.51 -11.86 2.48
N CYS A 30 7.31 -10.87 2.84
CA CYS A 30 6.78 -9.71 3.54
C CYS A 30 5.81 -8.93 2.67
N GLY A 31 6.06 -8.91 1.36
CA GLY A 31 5.12 -8.28 0.43
C GLY A 31 3.78 -9.01 0.37
N GLU A 32 3.81 -10.34 0.43
CA GLU A 32 2.56 -11.12 0.48
C GLU A 32 1.82 -10.85 1.78
N VAL A 33 2.54 -10.74 2.88
CA VAL A 33 1.92 -10.40 4.15
C VAL A 33 1.30 -9.01 4.10
N ALA A 34 2.01 -8.07 3.48
CA ALA A 34 1.50 -6.71 3.33
C ALA A 34 0.21 -6.70 2.50
N HIS A 35 0.20 -7.47 1.42
CA HIS A 35 -0.98 -7.57 0.57
C HIS A 35 -2.18 -8.09 1.37
N ASP A 36 -2.00 -9.19 2.09
CA ASP A 36 -3.08 -9.78 2.86
C ASP A 36 -3.54 -8.84 3.98
N ALA A 37 -2.60 -8.18 4.63
CA ALA A 37 -2.94 -7.25 5.70
C ALA A 37 -3.71 -6.07 5.16
N ALA A 38 -3.35 -5.58 3.97
CA ALA A 38 -4.05 -4.46 3.34
C ALA A 38 -5.49 -4.85 3.02
N VAL A 39 -5.68 -6.02 2.41
CA VAL A 39 -7.03 -6.49 2.07
C VAL A 39 -7.87 -6.59 3.33
N ARG A 40 -7.35 -7.20 4.37
CA ARG A 40 -8.11 -7.40 5.61
C ARG A 40 -8.45 -6.07 6.27
N ARG A 41 -7.50 -5.15 6.30
CA ARG A 41 -7.74 -3.85 6.92
C ARG A 41 -8.78 -3.06 6.16
N LEU A 42 -8.68 -3.04 4.84
CA LEU A 42 -9.63 -2.30 4.03
C LEU A 42 -11.04 -2.88 4.17
N GLU A 43 -11.17 -4.20 4.19
CA GLU A 43 -12.47 -4.82 4.41
C GLU A 43 -13.00 -4.50 5.80
N ALA A 44 -12.14 -4.52 6.80
CA ALA A 44 -12.57 -4.20 8.16
C ALA A 44 -13.04 -2.75 8.29
N MET A 45 -12.51 -1.86 7.44
CA MET A 45 -12.92 -0.46 7.42
C MET A 45 -14.18 -0.22 6.60
N GLY A 46 -14.63 -1.22 5.85
CA GLY A 46 -15.85 -1.12 5.06
C GLY A 46 -15.64 -1.03 3.56
N TYR A 47 -14.41 -1.02 3.09
CA TYR A 47 -14.15 -1.01 1.65
C TYR A 47 -14.37 -2.41 1.09
N ARG A 48 -14.75 -2.45 -0.17
CA ARG A 48 -14.86 -3.72 -0.88
C ARG A 48 -13.51 -4.01 -1.54
N ALA A 49 -12.98 -5.19 -1.28
CA ALA A 49 -11.76 -5.64 -1.95
C ALA A 49 -12.15 -6.19 -3.32
N ALA A 50 -11.83 -5.44 -4.37
CA ALA A 50 -12.22 -5.85 -5.72
C ALA A 50 -11.32 -7.00 -6.17
N PRO A 51 -11.90 -8.02 -6.82
CA PRO A 51 -11.09 -9.15 -7.30
C PRO A 51 -10.26 -8.81 -8.52
N GLU A 52 -10.66 -7.78 -9.25
CA GLU A 52 -9.94 -7.36 -10.46
C GLU A 52 -9.81 -5.87 -10.49
N GLU A 53 -8.68 -5.42 -11.03
CA GLU A 53 -8.38 -3.99 -11.08
C GLU A 53 -9.44 -3.22 -11.87
N ALA A 54 -9.93 -3.81 -12.95
CA ALA A 54 -10.91 -3.14 -13.80
C ALA A 54 -12.24 -2.87 -13.09
N GLU A 55 -12.50 -3.59 -12.00
CA GLU A 55 -13.75 -3.44 -11.25
C GLU A 55 -13.63 -2.49 -10.07
N ALA A 56 -12.43 -2.00 -9.79
CA ALA A 56 -12.19 -1.21 -8.61
C ALA A 56 -12.27 0.27 -8.88
N ASP A 57 -12.69 1.01 -7.88
CA ASP A 57 -12.67 2.48 -7.95
C ASP A 57 -11.24 3.00 -7.85
N ALA A 58 -10.38 2.27 -7.17
CA ALA A 58 -8.99 2.66 -6.99
C ALA A 58 -8.12 1.41 -6.83
N THR A 59 -6.83 1.59 -7.03
CA THR A 59 -5.86 0.50 -6.91
C THR A 59 -4.81 0.89 -5.88
N LEU A 60 -4.53 0.00 -4.96
CA LEU A 60 -3.46 0.18 -3.99
C LEU A 60 -2.22 -0.57 -4.50
N GLU A 61 -1.14 0.18 -4.69
CA GLU A 61 0.12 -0.37 -5.22
C GLU A 61 1.18 -0.31 -4.14
N GLY A 62 1.93 -1.38 -4.00
CA GLY A 62 3.04 -1.43 -3.07
C GLY A 62 4.36 -1.63 -3.82
N ARG A 63 5.39 -0.93 -3.38
CA ARG A 63 6.70 -1.06 -3.97
C ARG A 63 7.77 -1.01 -2.89
N TRP A 64 8.63 -2.02 -2.89
CA TRP A 64 9.78 -2.02 -2.00
C TRP A 64 10.80 -1.01 -2.46
N GLU A 65 11.27 -0.20 -1.52
CA GLU A 65 12.35 0.75 -1.75
C GLU A 65 13.53 0.30 -0.91
N ILE A 66 14.66 0.11 -1.55
CA ILE A 66 15.82 -0.49 -0.93
C ILE A 66 16.99 0.46 -1.09
N ALA A 67 17.69 0.75 -0.01
CA ALA A 67 18.83 1.65 -0.03
C ALA A 67 19.93 1.10 0.84
N ALA A 68 21.15 1.54 0.57
CA ALA A 68 22.26 1.25 1.45
C ALA A 68 22.25 2.24 2.60
N ASP A 69 22.50 1.72 3.81
CA ASP A 69 22.39 2.52 5.01
C ASP A 69 23.68 3.26 5.34
N GLY A 70 24.83 2.67 5.08
CA GLY A 70 26.05 3.22 5.61
C GLY A 70 27.21 3.22 4.66
N LEU A 71 28.24 3.94 5.06
CA LEU A 71 29.43 4.09 4.24
C LEU A 71 30.44 2.99 4.54
N ALA A 72 30.64 2.73 5.83
CA ALA A 72 31.69 1.78 6.25
C ALA A 72 31.19 0.36 6.28
N SER A 73 29.92 0.16 6.56
CA SER A 73 29.33 -1.18 6.66
C SER A 73 27.93 -1.08 6.09
N PRO A 74 27.83 -1.12 4.77
CA PRO A 74 26.54 -0.88 4.13
C PRO A 74 25.56 -1.97 4.47
N ARG A 75 24.53 -1.59 5.20
CA ARG A 75 23.38 -2.44 5.42
C ARG A 75 22.27 -1.97 4.51
N GLN A 76 21.48 -2.92 4.06
CA GLN A 76 20.30 -2.54 3.32
C GLN A 76 19.22 -2.14 4.28
N VAL A 77 18.59 -1.01 3.99
CA VAL A 77 17.37 -0.59 4.67
C VAL A 77 16.26 -0.62 3.65
N VAL A 78 15.08 -0.96 4.11
CA VAL A 78 13.94 -1.13 3.22
C VAL A 78 12.76 -0.35 3.75
N GLY A 79 11.84 -0.07 2.85
CA GLY A 79 10.54 0.47 3.18
C GLY A 79 9.58 0.04 2.09
N LEU A 80 8.31 -0.03 2.43
CA LEU A 80 7.29 -0.37 1.46
C LEU A 80 6.44 0.87 1.21
N SER A 81 6.51 1.39 0.02
CA SER A 81 5.71 2.54 -0.39
C SER A 81 4.35 2.03 -0.83
N LEU A 82 3.28 2.58 -0.26
CA LEU A 82 1.91 2.26 -0.66
C LEU A 82 1.29 3.50 -1.28
N VAL A 83 0.74 3.33 -2.47
CA VAL A 83 0.12 4.43 -3.21
C VAL A 83 -1.27 3.99 -3.65
N LEU A 84 -2.26 4.79 -3.31
CA LEU A 84 -3.64 4.56 -3.76
C LEU A 84 -3.89 5.46 -4.95
N ARG A 85 -4.17 4.86 -6.10
CA ARG A 85 -4.45 5.59 -7.34
C ARG A 85 -5.89 5.45 -7.72
N ALA A 86 -6.48 6.56 -8.16
CA ALA A 86 -7.82 6.54 -8.72
C ALA A 86 -7.80 5.78 -10.05
N ARG A 87 -8.97 5.28 -10.43
CA ARG A 87 -9.11 4.62 -11.73
C ARG A 87 -8.61 5.53 -12.87
N ALA A 88 -8.83 6.82 -12.75
CA ALA A 88 -8.39 7.78 -13.76
C ALA A 88 -6.88 8.06 -13.70
N GLY A 89 -6.17 7.55 -12.70
CA GLY A 89 -4.72 7.62 -12.65
C GLY A 89 -4.11 8.54 -11.61
N GLY A 90 -4.90 9.42 -11.01
CA GLY A 90 -4.36 10.34 -10.01
C GLY A 90 -4.06 9.67 -8.67
N VAL A 91 -3.04 10.16 -7.98
CA VAL A 91 -2.70 9.65 -6.65
C VAL A 91 -3.65 10.25 -5.63
N LEU A 92 -4.33 9.39 -4.89
CA LEU A 92 -5.29 9.80 -3.87
C LEU A 92 -4.68 9.79 -2.48
N PHE A 93 -3.76 8.88 -2.24
CA PHE A 93 -3.19 8.69 -0.91
C PHE A 93 -1.86 7.96 -1.06
N SER A 94 -0.90 8.32 -0.23
CA SER A 94 0.36 7.58 -0.21
C SER A 94 0.88 7.52 1.22
N THR A 95 1.58 6.45 1.53
CA THR A 95 2.18 6.28 2.84
C THR A 95 3.37 5.34 2.72
N GLN A 96 4.12 5.22 3.80
CA GLN A 96 5.27 4.33 3.86
C GLN A 96 5.11 3.38 5.02
N VAL A 97 5.35 2.11 4.74
CA VAL A 97 5.28 1.04 5.72
C VAL A 97 6.71 0.64 6.05
N VAL A 98 6.99 0.51 7.33
CA VAL A 98 8.31 0.14 7.88
C VAL A 98 9.48 0.90 7.21
N PRO A 99 9.38 2.25 7.11
CA PRO A 99 10.41 3.01 6.38
C PRO A 99 11.76 2.95 7.10
N GLY A 100 12.84 2.84 6.30
CA GLY A 100 14.17 2.87 6.84
C GLY A 100 14.51 1.71 7.78
N THR A 101 13.88 0.56 7.59
CA THR A 101 14.09 -0.58 8.46
C THR A 101 15.24 -1.42 7.91
N PRO A 102 16.27 -1.71 8.73
CA PRO A 102 17.31 -2.64 8.29
C PRO A 102 16.70 -4.00 7.97
N VAL A 103 17.18 -4.61 6.90
CA VAL A 103 16.61 -5.87 6.40
C VAL A 103 16.55 -6.93 7.48
N ASN A 104 17.59 -7.02 8.30
CA ASN A 104 17.65 -8.06 9.31
C ASN A 104 16.72 -7.81 10.50
N PHE A 105 16.11 -6.63 10.58
CA PHE A 105 15.10 -6.34 11.60
C PHE A 105 13.69 -6.36 11.03
N LEU A 106 13.56 -6.62 9.74
CA LEU A 106 12.25 -6.71 9.12
C LEU A 106 11.59 -8.02 9.50
N SER A 107 10.33 -7.97 9.90
CA SER A 107 9.58 -9.17 10.20
C SER A 107 8.20 -9.08 9.58
N GLN A 108 7.61 -10.24 9.33
CA GLN A 108 6.27 -10.29 8.77
C GLN A 108 5.27 -9.63 9.69
N GLU A 109 5.44 -9.81 11.00
CA GLU A 109 4.52 -9.22 11.96
C GLU A 109 4.60 -7.70 11.95
N ARG A 110 5.81 -7.13 11.88
CA ARG A 110 5.95 -5.68 11.80
C ARG A 110 5.29 -5.12 10.55
N VAL A 111 5.47 -5.82 9.44
CA VAL A 111 4.85 -5.39 8.19
C VAL A 111 3.33 -5.42 8.33
N ARG A 112 2.79 -6.50 8.88
CA ARG A 112 1.35 -6.65 9.05
C ARG A 112 0.77 -5.52 9.90
N GLU A 113 1.41 -5.26 11.04
CA GLU A 113 0.92 -4.24 11.97
C GLU A 113 1.00 -2.86 11.35
N ASP A 114 2.12 -2.56 10.68
CA ASP A 114 2.31 -1.22 10.16
C ASP A 114 1.42 -0.93 8.97
N VAL A 115 1.16 -1.94 8.12
CA VAL A 115 0.21 -1.79 7.02
C VAL A 115 -1.17 -1.43 7.59
N GLY A 116 -1.61 -2.17 8.59
CA GLY A 116 -2.90 -1.88 9.20
C GLY A 116 -2.97 -0.49 9.79
N SER A 117 -1.92 -0.11 10.51
CA SER A 117 -1.86 1.20 11.12
C SER A 117 -1.90 2.33 10.10
N LYS A 118 -1.10 2.20 9.03
CA LYS A 118 -1.00 3.26 8.02
C LYS A 118 -2.29 3.39 7.22
N LEU A 119 -2.94 2.29 6.89
CA LEU A 119 -4.17 2.34 6.11
C LEU A 119 -5.35 2.89 6.88
N THR A 120 -5.28 2.86 8.20
CA THR A 120 -6.34 3.45 9.02
C THR A 120 -6.55 4.93 8.71
N ALA A 121 -5.51 5.60 8.21
CA ALA A 121 -5.61 7.01 7.85
C ALA A 121 -6.59 7.28 6.71
N LEU A 122 -6.95 6.25 5.93
CA LEU A 122 -7.93 6.43 4.87
C LEU A 122 -9.34 6.73 5.41
N GLY A 123 -9.62 6.29 6.62
CA GLY A 123 -10.96 6.46 7.17
C GLY A 123 -11.97 5.53 6.52
N ARG A 124 -13.23 5.68 6.88
CA ARG A 124 -14.29 4.84 6.35
C ARG A 124 -14.64 5.23 4.92
N PRO A 125 -15.14 4.28 4.12
CA PRO A 125 -15.61 4.62 2.78
C PRO A 125 -16.86 5.50 2.86
N PRO A 126 -17.07 6.34 1.85
CA PRO A 126 -16.19 6.44 0.69
C PRO A 126 -15.03 7.38 0.96
N TYR A 127 -13.88 7.02 0.45
CA TYR A 127 -12.72 7.91 0.50
C TYR A 127 -12.88 8.96 -0.60
N GLY A 128 -12.42 10.16 -0.31
CA GLY A 128 -12.46 11.23 -1.30
C GLY A 128 -13.61 12.21 -1.09
N ARG A 129 -14.33 12.08 0.01
CA ARG A 129 -15.41 13.01 0.32
C ARG A 129 -14.97 14.18 1.11
#